data_ba20d3d719961aafadf8a229e830e650
#
_entry.id   ba20d3d719961aafadf8a229e830e650
#
_cell.length_a   1.000
_cell.length_b   1.000
_cell.length_c   1.000
_cell.angle_alpha   90.00
_cell.angle_beta   90.00
_cell.angle_gamma   90.00
#
_symmetry.space_group_name_H-M   'P 1'
#
loop_
_entity.id
_entity.type
_entity.pdbx_description
1 polymer ?
#
loop_
_entity_poly.entity_id
_entity_poly.type
_entity_poly.pdbx_seq_one_letter_code
_entity_poly.pdbx_strand_id
1 'polypeptide(L)'
;MKKVKVFEKVQNIVVEKLGIEPEKVTPIASFTRDLGADSLDTLELIVALEETFNIEISNQATTKLVTIQHTIDYISQQLEVDVELAN
;
A
#
# COMPACT_ATOMS: atom_id res chain seq x y z
N MET A 1 -12.73 -6.05 4.61
CA MET A 1 -11.78 -5.58 5.64
C MET A 1 -11.94 -4.09 5.84
N LYS A 2 -11.88 -3.63 7.08
CA LYS A 2 -12.02 -2.21 7.36
C LYS A 2 -10.75 -1.45 7.00
N LYS A 3 -10.91 -0.20 6.56
CA LYS A 3 -9.78 0.62 6.14
C LYS A 3 -8.73 0.83 7.25
N VAL A 4 -9.16 0.84 8.51
CA VAL A 4 -8.25 0.98 9.64
C VAL A 4 -7.24 -0.17 9.66
N LYS A 5 -7.70 -1.39 9.46
CA LYS A 5 -6.81 -2.55 9.44
C LYS A 5 -5.92 -2.55 8.19
N VAL A 6 -6.44 -2.07 7.08
CA VAL A 6 -5.64 -1.92 5.87
C VAL A 6 -4.50 -0.94 6.12
N PHE A 7 -4.81 0.20 6.73
CA PHE A 7 -3.79 1.20 7.06
C PHE A 7 -2.70 0.60 7.95
N GLU A 8 -3.08 -0.12 9.00
CA GLU A 8 -2.11 -0.71 9.91
C GLU A 8 -1.17 -1.67 9.21
N LYS A 9 -1.71 -2.52 8.34
CA LYS A 9 -0.90 -3.47 7.59
C LYS A 9 0.03 -2.77 6.61
N VAL A 10 -0.47 -1.76 5.92
CA VAL A 10 0.35 -0.97 5.00
C VAL A 10 1.46 -0.28 5.77
N GLN A 11 1.13 0.33 6.90
CA GLN A 11 2.11 1.01 7.74
C GLN A 11 3.22 0.05 8.17
N ASN A 12 2.86 -1.14 8.63
CA ASN A 12 3.84 -2.12 9.08
C ASN A 12 4.78 -2.54 7.95
N ILE A 13 4.23 -2.74 6.76
CA ILE A 13 5.03 -3.11 5.59
C ILE A 13 6.01 -2.00 5.22
N VAL A 14 5.51 -0.76 5.19
CA VAL A 14 6.35 0.40 4.83
C VAL A 14 7.46 0.59 5.84
N VAL A 15 7.14 0.50 7.13
CA VAL A 15 8.14 0.63 8.20
C VAL A 15 9.23 -0.43 8.04
N GLU A 16 8.82 -1.67 7.79
CA GLU A 16 9.76 -2.77 7.65
C GLU A 16 10.64 -2.63 6.42
N LYS A 17 10.05 -2.27 5.29
CA LYS A 17 10.79 -2.21 4.02
C LYS A 17 11.67 -0.98 3.90
N LEU A 18 11.22 0.16 4.43
CA LEU A 18 11.96 1.41 4.29
C LEU A 18 12.79 1.75 5.54
N GLY A 19 12.58 1.05 6.65
CA GLY A 19 13.32 1.29 7.89
C GLY A 19 13.04 2.65 8.49
N ILE A 20 11.79 3.10 8.42
CA ILE A 20 11.40 4.41 8.93
C ILE A 20 10.46 4.26 10.13
N GLU A 21 10.26 5.36 10.85
CA GLU A 21 9.38 5.36 12.01
C GLU A 21 7.92 5.34 11.59
N PRO A 22 7.05 4.63 12.34
CA PRO A 22 5.62 4.55 11.99
C PRO A 22 4.93 5.90 11.88
N GLU A 23 5.35 6.88 12.67
CA GLU A 23 4.75 8.21 12.66
C GLU A 23 4.89 8.91 11.32
N LYS A 24 5.88 8.52 10.53
CA LYS A 24 6.10 9.12 9.22
C LYS A 24 5.15 8.58 8.16
N VAL A 25 4.51 7.45 8.44
CA VAL A 25 3.57 6.84 7.51
C VAL A 25 2.18 7.43 7.74
N THR A 26 1.93 8.57 7.13
CA THR A 26 0.65 9.27 7.24
C THR A 26 -0.10 9.17 5.92
N PRO A 27 -1.42 9.37 5.91
CA PRO A 27 -2.19 9.25 4.67
C PRO A 27 -1.69 10.14 3.52
N ILE A 28 -1.21 11.32 3.82
CA ILE A 28 -0.74 12.26 2.79
C ILE A 28 0.73 12.04 2.40
N ALA A 29 1.44 11.15 3.07
CA ALA A 29 2.85 10.93 2.80
C ALA A 29 3.04 10.31 1.42
N SER A 30 3.95 10.90 0.63
CA SER A 30 4.35 10.37 -0.66
C SER A 30 5.48 9.36 -0.47
N PHE A 31 5.40 8.22 -1.14
CA PHE A 31 6.44 7.19 -1.01
C PHE A 31 7.82 7.72 -1.38
N THR A 32 7.91 8.46 -2.47
CA THR A 32 9.22 8.93 -2.96
C THR A 32 9.64 10.24 -2.31
N ARG A 33 8.70 11.18 -2.18
CA ARG A 33 9.01 12.53 -1.67
C ARG A 33 9.22 12.54 -0.16
N ASP A 34 8.29 11.93 0.57
CA ASP A 34 8.28 12.02 2.03
C ASP A 34 8.97 10.85 2.71
N LEU A 35 8.88 9.67 2.12
CA LEU A 35 9.40 8.45 2.72
C LEU A 35 10.71 7.98 2.10
N GLY A 36 11.15 8.64 1.03
CA GLY A 36 12.45 8.39 0.44
C GLY A 36 12.59 7.06 -0.30
N ALA A 37 11.49 6.49 -0.76
CA ALA A 37 11.53 5.22 -1.50
C ALA A 37 12.05 5.47 -2.91
N ASP A 38 13.02 4.66 -3.35
CA ASP A 38 13.46 4.68 -4.74
C ASP A 38 12.70 3.62 -5.53
N SER A 39 13.09 3.42 -6.80
CA SER A 39 12.40 2.49 -7.68
C SER A 39 12.41 1.06 -7.15
N LEU A 40 13.53 0.63 -6.61
CA LEU A 40 13.65 -0.73 -6.07
C LEU A 40 12.80 -0.88 -4.80
N ASP A 41 12.84 0.13 -3.93
CA ASP A 41 12.02 0.12 -2.72
C ASP A 41 10.55 0.04 -3.06
N THR A 42 10.12 0.82 -4.06
CA THR A 42 8.73 0.84 -4.50
C THR A 42 8.31 -0.54 -5.01
N LEU A 43 9.17 -1.17 -5.80
CA LEU A 43 8.89 -2.50 -6.32
C LEU A 43 8.73 -3.52 -5.19
N GLU A 44 9.61 -3.48 -4.20
CA GLU A 44 9.54 -4.39 -3.06
C GLU A 44 8.27 -4.15 -2.24
N LEU A 45 7.87 -2.89 -2.08
CA LEU A 45 6.63 -2.55 -1.39
C LEU A 45 5.43 -3.14 -2.13
N ILE A 46 5.37 -2.99 -3.44
CA ILE A 46 4.27 -3.50 -4.24
C ILE A 46 4.16 -5.03 -4.07
N VAL A 47 5.28 -5.73 -4.16
CA VAL A 47 5.28 -7.18 -4.02
C VAL A 47 4.78 -7.58 -2.62
N ALA A 48 5.26 -6.89 -1.58
CA ALA A 48 4.84 -7.19 -0.21
C ALA A 48 3.34 -6.93 -0.01
N LEU A 49 2.82 -5.87 -0.61
CA LEU A 49 1.39 -5.56 -0.52
C LEU A 49 0.56 -6.63 -1.22
N GLU A 50 1.00 -7.06 -2.40
CA GLU A 50 0.31 -8.11 -3.14
C GLU A 50 0.23 -9.39 -2.34
N GLU A 51 1.33 -9.78 -1.70
CA GLU A 51 1.38 -10.99 -0.91
C GLU A 51 0.55 -10.88 0.37
N THR A 52 0.64 -9.74 1.03
CA THR A 52 -0.04 -9.54 2.31
C THR A 52 -1.56 -9.54 2.15
N PHE A 53 -2.06 -8.91 1.09
CA PHE A 53 -3.49 -8.77 0.87
C PHE A 53 -4.04 -9.76 -0.15
N ASN A 54 -3.17 -10.56 -0.75
CA ASN A 54 -3.55 -11.54 -1.78
C ASN A 54 -4.31 -10.88 -2.93
N ILE A 55 -3.72 -9.83 -3.47
CA ILE A 55 -4.26 -9.07 -4.59
C ILE A 55 -3.19 -8.91 -5.66
N GLU A 56 -3.61 -8.49 -6.85
CA GLU A 56 -2.68 -8.14 -7.91
C GLU A 56 -2.71 -6.64 -8.13
N ILE A 57 -1.53 -6.04 -8.26
CA ILE A 57 -1.40 -4.61 -8.53
C ILE A 57 -0.72 -4.47 -9.89
N SER A 58 -1.49 -4.03 -10.89
CA SER A 58 -0.97 -3.88 -12.24
C SER A 58 0.06 -2.76 -12.32
N ASN A 59 0.87 -2.79 -13.37
CA ASN A 59 1.84 -1.71 -13.60
C ASN A 59 1.16 -0.37 -13.73
N GLN A 60 0.00 -0.33 -14.38
CA GLN A 60 -0.77 0.90 -14.51
C GLN A 60 -1.24 1.41 -13.15
N ALA A 61 -1.74 0.51 -12.31
CA ALA A 61 -2.19 0.88 -10.97
C ALA A 61 -1.02 1.40 -10.14
N THR A 62 0.15 0.78 -10.28
CA THR A 62 1.34 1.17 -9.54
C THR A 62 1.68 2.65 -9.76
N THR A 63 1.51 3.15 -10.97
CA THR A 63 1.82 4.55 -11.27
C THR A 63 0.90 5.52 -10.54
N LYS A 64 -0.26 5.06 -10.08
CA LYS A 64 -1.23 5.89 -9.37
C LYS A 64 -1.06 5.84 -7.86
N LEU A 65 -0.25 4.93 -7.35
CA LEU A 65 -0.06 4.76 -5.92
C LEU A 65 1.06 5.68 -5.43
N VAL A 66 0.78 6.97 -5.40
CA VAL A 66 1.76 8.00 -5.05
C VAL A 66 1.85 8.19 -3.53
N THR A 67 0.70 8.19 -2.87
CA THR A 67 0.64 8.40 -1.41
C THR A 67 0.14 7.15 -0.70
N ILE A 68 0.31 7.16 0.62
CA ILE A 68 -0.24 6.10 1.47
C ILE A 68 -1.75 6.00 1.28
N GLN A 69 -2.44 7.14 1.23
CA GLN A 69 -3.91 7.15 1.07
C GLN A 69 -4.33 6.52 -0.25
N HIS A 70 -3.64 6.83 -1.34
CA HIS A 70 -3.93 6.21 -2.64
C HIS A 70 -3.83 4.70 -2.55
N THR A 71 -2.81 4.22 -1.86
CA THR A 71 -2.56 2.79 -1.71
C THR A 71 -3.67 2.12 -0.89
N ILE A 72 -4.05 2.76 0.22
CA ILE A 72 -5.11 2.22 1.08
C ILE A 72 -6.44 2.17 0.32
N ASP A 73 -6.76 3.22 -0.43
CA ASP A 73 -8.00 3.26 -1.19
C ASP A 73 -8.02 2.17 -2.26
N TYR A 74 -6.91 1.99 -2.96
CA TYR A 74 -6.81 0.96 -4.00
C TYR A 74 -7.01 -0.43 -3.39
N ILE A 75 -6.29 -0.73 -2.30
CA ILE A 75 -6.38 -2.03 -1.65
C ILE A 75 -7.79 -2.27 -1.12
N SER A 76 -8.36 -1.27 -0.46
CA SER A 76 -9.72 -1.39 0.08
C SER A 76 -10.73 -1.70 -1.02
N GLN A 77 -10.60 -1.03 -2.16
CA GLN A 77 -11.48 -1.24 -3.28
C GLN A 77 -11.33 -2.65 -3.86
N GLN A 78 -10.10 -3.14 -3.95
CA GLN A 78 -9.85 -4.50 -4.45
C GLN A 78 -10.46 -5.55 -3.53
N LEU A 79 -10.34 -5.36 -2.23
CA LEU A 79 -10.90 -6.30 -1.27
C LEU A 79 -12.42 -6.31 -1.32
N GLU A 80 -13.04 -5.15 -1.50
CA GLU A 80 -14.49 -5.05 -1.63
C GLU A 80 -14.98 -5.75 -2.89
N VAL A 81 -14.26 -5.55 -4.00
CA VAL A 81 -14.62 -6.20 -5.26
C VAL A 81 -14.52 -7.72 -5.11
N ASP A 82 -13.47 -8.21 -4.47
CA ASP A 82 -13.31 -9.64 -4.25
C ASP A 82 -14.45 -10.21 -3.42
N VAL A 83 -14.86 -9.49 -2.39
CA VAL A 83 -15.98 -9.91 -1.54
C VAL A 83 -17.28 -9.98 -2.36
N GLU A 84 -17.52 -8.97 -3.19
CA GLU A 84 -18.72 -8.95 -4.04
C GLU A 84 -18.73 -10.09 -5.02
N LEU A 85 -17.59 -10.40 -5.62
CA LEU A 85 -17.49 -11.48 -6.60
C LEU A 85 -17.68 -12.85 -5.94
N ALA A 86 -17.31 -12.97 -4.67
CA ALA A 86 -17.47 -14.22 -3.93
C ALA A 86 -18.94 -14.52 -3.62
N ASN A 87 -19.77 -13.52 -3.65
CA ASN A 87 -21.21 -13.70 -3.38
C ASN A 87 -21.96 -14.03 -4.66
#